data_c4e1e96414a083fee8c2174e11e87bb4
#
_entry.id   c4e1e96414a083fee8c2174e11e87bb4
#
_cell.length_a   1.000
_cell.length_b   1.000
_cell.length_c   1.000
_cell.angle_alpha   90.00
_cell.angle_beta   90.00
_cell.angle_gamma   90.00
#
_symmetry.space_group_name_H-M   'P 1'
#
loop_
_entity.id
_entity.type
_entity.pdbx_description
1 polymer ?
#
loop_
_entity_poly.entity_id
_entity_poly.type
_entity_poly.pdbx_seq_one_letter_code
_entity_poly.pdbx_strand_id
1 'polypeptide(L)'
;MENDDILRELSADRARLADRVRTPWWLAVGFGLVAALFVVRPAAGEDLPGGILPALALGAVLLWAYRRATGVALGRLGAMPCLLTGAALVLVLALYSVALGFASFDLHGWVALPTAVAFAVGVGATSAFTASARERMRRVR
;
A
#
# COMPACT_ATOMS: atom_id res chain seq x y z
N MET A 1 27.68 -15.65 31.20
CA MET A 1 27.41 -14.25 31.55
C MET A 1 27.62 -13.30 30.41
N GLU A 2 28.79 -13.29 29.79
CA GLU A 2 29.10 -12.39 28.66
C GLU A 2 28.22 -12.63 27.41
N ASN A 3 27.86 -13.88 27.11
CA ASN A 3 27.00 -14.24 25.99
C ASN A 3 25.55 -13.78 26.17
N ASP A 4 25.05 -13.75 27.41
CA ASP A 4 23.68 -13.33 27.71
C ASP A 4 23.51 -11.81 27.62
N ASP A 5 24.55 -11.06 27.92
CA ASP A 5 24.55 -9.60 27.81
C ASP A 5 24.62 -9.16 26.35
N ILE A 6 25.41 -9.85 25.53
CA ILE A 6 25.48 -9.61 24.05
C ILE A 6 24.12 -9.93 23.41
N LEU A 7 23.46 -11.01 23.82
CA LEU A 7 22.12 -11.38 23.30
C LEU A 7 21.05 -10.36 23.73
N ARG A 8 21.14 -9.79 24.92
CA ARG A 8 20.25 -8.72 25.40
C ARG A 8 20.47 -7.42 24.63
N GLU A 9 21.71 -7.01 24.40
CA GLU A 9 22.05 -5.83 23.59
C GLU A 9 21.54 -5.98 22.14
N LEU A 10 21.77 -7.13 21.51
CA LEU A 10 21.28 -7.43 20.17
C LEU A 10 19.73 -7.43 20.10
N SER A 11 19.06 -7.89 21.14
CA SER A 11 17.59 -7.88 21.18
C SER A 11 17.04 -6.47 21.38
N ALA A 12 17.71 -5.64 22.18
CA ALA A 12 17.35 -4.24 22.39
C ALA A 12 17.59 -3.39 21.13
N ASP A 13 18.67 -3.63 20.40
CA ASP A 13 18.96 -2.96 19.13
C ASP A 13 17.96 -3.36 18.03
N ARG A 14 17.56 -4.64 17.98
CA ARG A 14 16.51 -5.11 17.07
C ARG A 14 15.16 -4.48 17.38
N ALA A 15 14.80 -4.33 18.65
CA ALA A 15 13.57 -3.66 19.06
C ALA A 15 13.59 -2.17 18.66
N ARG A 16 14.71 -1.48 18.84
CA ARG A 16 14.89 -0.08 18.41
C ARG A 16 14.84 0.06 16.87
N LEU A 17 15.39 -0.88 16.13
CA LEU A 17 15.30 -0.91 14.66
C LEU A 17 13.87 -1.19 14.19
N ALA A 18 13.13 -2.08 14.84
CA ALA A 18 11.72 -2.36 14.54
C ALA A 18 10.82 -1.13 14.79
N ASP A 19 11.13 -0.32 15.81
CA ASP A 19 10.40 0.92 16.09
C ASP A 19 10.72 2.04 15.08
N ARG A 20 11.91 2.04 14.48
CA ARG A 20 12.28 2.99 13.42
C ARG A 20 11.60 2.68 12.09
N VAL A 21 11.19 1.43 11.84
CA VAL A 21 10.43 1.04 10.65
C VAL A 21 8.93 1.36 10.85
N ARG A 22 8.63 2.58 11.28
CA ARG A 22 7.27 3.10 11.21
C ARG A 22 7.03 3.55 9.76
N THR A 23 6.14 2.85 9.07
CA THR A 23 5.65 3.37 7.79
C THR A 23 5.00 4.72 8.05
N PRO A 24 5.49 5.80 7.45
CA PRO A 24 4.92 7.10 7.67
C PRO A 24 3.45 7.08 7.18
N TRP A 25 2.55 7.64 7.97
CA TRP A 25 1.11 7.67 7.69
C TRP A 25 0.77 8.26 6.31
N TRP A 26 1.57 9.24 5.86
CA TRP A 26 1.41 9.87 4.54
C TRP A 26 1.57 8.87 3.38
N LEU A 27 2.34 7.80 3.59
CA LEU A 27 2.55 6.78 2.59
C LEU A 27 1.30 5.89 2.43
N ALA A 28 0.63 5.56 3.53
CA ALA A 28 -0.64 4.83 3.49
C ALA A 28 -1.73 5.67 2.81
N VAL A 29 -1.82 6.95 3.15
CA VAL A 29 -2.73 7.90 2.49
C VAL A 29 -2.40 8.05 1.01
N GLY A 30 -1.11 8.13 0.65
CA GLY A 30 -0.65 8.21 -0.74
C GLY A 30 -1.08 7.00 -1.57
N PHE A 31 -0.90 5.78 -1.07
CA PHE A 31 -1.37 4.58 -1.78
C PHE A 31 -2.90 4.51 -1.85
N GLY A 32 -3.62 4.94 -0.81
CA GLY A 32 -5.07 5.09 -0.85
C GLY A 32 -5.52 6.07 -1.93
N LEU A 33 -4.83 7.20 -2.05
CA LEU A 33 -5.12 8.20 -3.07
C LEU A 33 -4.87 7.67 -4.50
N VAL A 34 -3.78 6.93 -4.71
CA VAL A 34 -3.51 6.29 -6.01
C VAL A 34 -4.63 5.32 -6.38
N ALA A 35 -5.07 4.49 -5.43
CA ALA A 35 -6.17 3.55 -5.67
C ALA A 35 -7.49 4.28 -5.98
N ALA A 36 -7.79 5.35 -5.26
CA ALA A 36 -8.97 6.18 -5.48
C ALA A 36 -8.94 6.87 -6.85
N LEU A 37 -7.81 7.49 -7.22
CA LEU A 37 -7.62 8.13 -8.52
C LEU A 37 -7.76 7.14 -9.68
N PHE A 38 -7.32 5.90 -9.48
CA PHE A 38 -7.48 4.86 -10.47
C PHE A 38 -8.96 4.49 -10.65
N VAL A 39 -9.70 4.33 -9.57
CA VAL A 39 -11.11 3.89 -9.58
C VAL A 39 -12.08 5.00 -10.01
N VAL A 40 -11.80 6.28 -9.69
CA VAL A 40 -12.67 7.40 -10.09
C VAL A 40 -12.61 7.71 -11.58
N ARG A 41 -11.59 7.26 -12.24
CA ARG A 41 -11.29 7.60 -13.63
C ARG A 41 -12.43 7.39 -14.63
N PRO A 42 -13.19 6.25 -14.63
CA PRO A 42 -14.30 6.08 -15.54
C PRO A 42 -15.37 7.16 -15.46
N ALA A 43 -15.54 7.78 -14.29
CA ALA A 43 -16.51 8.86 -14.08
C ALA A 43 -15.99 10.24 -14.51
N ALA A 44 -14.68 10.39 -14.65
CA ALA A 44 -14.06 11.66 -15.01
C ALA A 44 -14.04 11.92 -16.53
N GLY A 45 -14.52 10.96 -17.33
CA GLY A 45 -14.59 11.07 -18.78
C GLY A 45 -13.23 11.06 -19.48
N GLU A 46 -13.24 11.29 -20.80
CA GLU A 46 -12.04 11.37 -21.64
C GLU A 46 -11.23 12.67 -21.41
N ASP A 47 -11.78 13.61 -20.67
CA ASP A 47 -11.20 14.94 -20.45
C ASP A 47 -9.95 14.96 -19.55
N LEU A 48 -9.65 13.86 -18.85
CA LEU A 48 -8.42 13.74 -18.06
C LEU A 48 -7.23 13.39 -18.98
N PRO A 49 -6.37 14.37 -19.29
CA PRO A 49 -5.22 14.14 -20.15
C PRO A 49 -4.26 13.12 -19.50
N GLY A 50 -3.76 12.19 -20.33
CA GLY A 50 -2.67 11.30 -19.91
C GLY A 50 -3.06 9.89 -19.52
N GLY A 51 -4.29 9.51 -19.63
CA GLY A 51 -4.67 8.11 -19.43
C GLY A 51 -4.35 7.58 -18.02
N ILE A 52 -3.89 6.34 -17.94
CA ILE A 52 -3.45 5.63 -16.72
C ILE A 52 -2.09 6.15 -16.21
N LEU A 53 -1.36 6.90 -17.02
CA LEU A 53 -0.01 7.35 -16.74
C LEU A 53 0.15 8.14 -15.45
N PRO A 54 -0.73 9.12 -15.08
CA PRO A 54 -0.57 9.86 -13.82
C PRO A 54 -0.68 8.97 -12.57
N ALA A 55 -1.60 8.00 -12.57
CA ALA A 55 -1.75 7.06 -11.45
C ALA A 55 -0.52 6.14 -11.32
N LEU A 56 0.00 5.64 -12.45
CA LEU A 56 1.22 4.85 -12.48
C LEU A 56 2.45 5.66 -12.05
N ALA A 57 2.58 6.90 -12.52
CA ALA A 57 3.67 7.80 -12.14
C ALA A 57 3.65 8.08 -10.64
N LEU A 58 2.48 8.41 -10.08
CA LEU A 58 2.34 8.64 -8.64
C LEU A 58 2.65 7.38 -7.84
N GLY A 59 2.18 6.21 -8.28
CA GLY A 59 2.51 4.92 -7.67
C GLY A 59 4.02 4.63 -7.69
N ALA A 60 4.68 4.90 -8.82
CA ALA A 60 6.13 4.73 -8.96
C ALA A 60 6.92 5.67 -8.04
N VAL A 61 6.50 6.94 -7.94
CA VAL A 61 7.10 7.93 -7.02
C VAL A 61 6.95 7.51 -5.58
N LEU A 62 5.75 7.04 -5.18
CA LEU A 62 5.51 6.54 -3.82
C LEU A 62 6.35 5.30 -3.51
N LEU A 63 6.47 4.38 -4.47
CA LEU A 63 7.30 3.19 -4.32
C LEU A 63 8.79 3.54 -4.20
N TRP A 64 9.25 4.51 -4.98
CA TRP A 64 10.61 5.03 -4.89
C TRP A 64 10.86 5.72 -3.55
N ALA A 65 9.95 6.58 -3.10
CA ALA A 65 10.01 7.25 -1.81
C ALA A 65 10.02 6.24 -0.65
N TYR A 66 9.20 5.19 -0.74
CA TYR A 66 9.19 4.09 0.23
C TYR A 66 10.54 3.37 0.29
N ARG A 67 11.10 3.00 -0.87
CA ARG A 67 12.43 2.36 -0.94
C ARG A 67 13.51 3.24 -0.32
N ARG A 68 13.46 4.55 -0.59
CA ARG A 68 14.42 5.50 -0.06
C ARG A 68 14.28 5.71 1.45
N ALA A 69 13.07 5.70 1.98
CA ALA A 69 12.78 5.89 3.40
C ALA A 69 13.07 4.65 4.24
N THR A 70 12.84 3.45 3.71
CA THR A 70 12.94 2.19 4.48
C THR A 70 14.23 1.40 4.19
N GLY A 71 14.91 1.65 3.07
CA GLY A 71 16.08 0.88 2.65
C GLY A 71 15.80 -0.59 2.34
N VAL A 72 14.53 -1.03 2.37
CA VAL A 72 14.13 -2.43 2.20
C VAL A 72 14.00 -2.76 0.72
N ALA A 73 14.81 -3.71 0.25
CA ALA A 73 14.64 -4.27 -1.09
C ALA A 73 13.44 -5.21 -1.12
N LEU A 74 12.46 -4.92 -1.99
CA LEU A 74 11.21 -5.68 -2.17
C LEU A 74 11.43 -7.17 -2.46
N GLY A 75 12.58 -7.56 -3.00
CA GLY A 75 12.89 -8.94 -3.36
C GLY A 75 13.12 -9.90 -2.18
N ARG A 76 13.20 -9.40 -0.93
CA ARG A 76 13.35 -10.23 0.29
C ARG A 76 12.08 -10.32 1.15
N LEU A 77 11.01 -9.75 0.69
CA LEU A 77 9.71 -9.79 1.34
C LEU A 77 9.07 -11.16 1.02
N GLY A 78 9.02 -12.09 1.95
CA GLY A 78 8.45 -13.42 1.75
C GLY A 78 7.03 -13.46 1.13
N ALA A 79 6.47 -14.65 0.94
CA ALA A 79 5.22 -14.89 0.21
C ALA A 79 4.00 -14.10 0.73
N MET A 80 3.88 -13.89 2.04
CA MET A 80 2.70 -13.25 2.67
C MET A 80 2.48 -11.79 2.24
N PRO A 81 3.49 -10.89 2.25
CA PRO A 81 3.33 -9.55 1.72
C PRO A 81 3.00 -9.51 0.22
N CYS A 82 3.52 -10.46 -0.55
CA CYS A 82 3.21 -10.57 -1.98
C CYS A 82 1.74 -10.94 -2.20
N LEU A 83 1.19 -11.88 -1.42
CA LEU A 83 -0.22 -12.26 -1.44
C LEU A 83 -1.13 -11.10 -1.04
N LEU A 84 -0.79 -10.36 0.02
CA LEU A 84 -1.56 -9.19 0.44
C LEU A 84 -1.59 -8.10 -0.63
N THR A 85 -0.46 -7.84 -1.27
CA THR A 85 -0.38 -6.86 -2.37
C THR A 85 -1.17 -7.34 -3.58
N GLY A 86 -1.07 -8.62 -3.93
CA GLY A 86 -1.84 -9.23 -5.01
C GLY A 86 -3.35 -9.17 -4.75
N ALA A 87 -3.79 -9.51 -3.54
CA ALA A 87 -5.20 -9.43 -3.15
C ALA A 87 -5.74 -7.98 -3.19
N ALA A 88 -4.97 -7.02 -2.70
CA ALA A 88 -5.33 -5.61 -2.79
C ALA A 88 -5.45 -5.13 -4.24
N LEU A 89 -4.53 -5.55 -5.11
CA LEU A 89 -4.57 -5.22 -6.54
C LEU A 89 -5.83 -5.78 -7.20
N VAL A 90 -6.14 -7.06 -6.97
CA VAL A 90 -7.36 -7.71 -7.50
C VAL A 90 -8.61 -6.98 -7.02
N LEU A 91 -8.65 -6.58 -5.75
CA LEU A 91 -9.79 -5.86 -5.19
C LEU A 91 -9.95 -4.46 -5.82
N VAL A 92 -8.85 -3.73 -6.03
CA VAL A 92 -8.87 -2.42 -6.72
C VAL A 92 -9.34 -2.58 -8.16
N LEU A 93 -8.92 -3.63 -8.88
CA LEU A 93 -9.39 -3.93 -10.24
C LEU A 93 -10.89 -4.27 -10.27
N ALA A 94 -11.38 -5.03 -9.29
CA ALA A 94 -12.80 -5.32 -9.15
C ALA A 94 -13.62 -4.04 -8.91
N LEU A 95 -13.14 -3.14 -8.03
CA LEU A 95 -13.78 -1.85 -7.78
C LEU A 95 -13.75 -0.95 -9.02
N TYR A 96 -12.67 -0.97 -9.78
CA TYR A 96 -12.59 -0.28 -11.08
C TYR A 96 -13.64 -0.79 -12.05
N SER A 97 -13.83 -2.12 -12.15
CA SER A 97 -14.87 -2.72 -13.00
C SER A 97 -16.28 -2.30 -12.58
N VAL A 98 -16.54 -2.20 -11.27
CA VAL A 98 -17.81 -1.69 -10.74
C VAL A 98 -18.01 -0.21 -11.09
N ALA A 99 -16.96 0.60 -10.93
CA ALA A 99 -16.98 2.02 -11.28
C ALA A 99 -17.25 2.23 -12.79
N LEU A 100 -16.66 1.39 -13.63
CA LEU A 100 -16.91 1.38 -15.08
C LEU A 100 -18.38 1.06 -15.37
N GLY A 101 -18.97 0.07 -14.67
CA GLY A 101 -20.39 -0.25 -14.78
C GLY A 101 -21.28 0.94 -14.41
N PHE A 102 -21.03 1.62 -13.31
CA PHE A 102 -21.78 2.81 -12.92
C PHE A 102 -21.65 3.96 -13.92
N ALA A 103 -20.45 4.18 -14.47
CA ALA A 103 -20.23 5.18 -15.50
C ALA A 103 -21.01 4.86 -16.80
N SER A 104 -21.10 3.57 -17.18
CA SER A 104 -21.86 3.11 -18.36
C SER A 104 -23.37 3.34 -18.23
N PHE A 105 -23.89 3.37 -17.01
CA PHE A 105 -25.31 3.64 -16.70
C PHE A 105 -25.58 5.12 -16.40
N ASP A 106 -24.62 6.02 -16.65
CA ASP A 106 -24.70 7.46 -16.36
C ASP A 106 -24.90 7.79 -14.87
N LEU A 107 -24.56 6.86 -13.98
CA LEU A 107 -24.67 6.97 -12.54
C LEU A 107 -23.38 7.52 -11.91
N HIS A 108 -22.86 8.65 -12.44
CA HIS A 108 -21.56 9.22 -12.06
C HIS A 108 -21.44 9.51 -10.56
N GLY A 109 -22.54 9.93 -9.89
CA GLY A 109 -22.53 10.17 -8.45
C GLY A 109 -22.26 8.93 -7.60
N TRP A 110 -22.64 7.73 -8.08
CA TRP A 110 -22.46 6.48 -7.36
C TRP A 110 -21.02 5.95 -7.45
N VAL A 111 -20.21 6.46 -8.37
CA VAL A 111 -18.78 6.10 -8.46
C VAL A 111 -17.98 6.58 -7.24
N ALA A 112 -18.52 7.53 -6.47
CA ALA A 112 -17.92 7.94 -5.20
C ALA A 112 -17.82 6.78 -4.19
N LEU A 113 -18.78 5.84 -4.20
CA LEU A 113 -18.77 4.68 -3.31
C LEU A 113 -17.59 3.73 -3.56
N PRO A 114 -17.41 3.14 -4.77
CA PRO A 114 -16.23 2.29 -5.04
C PRO A 114 -14.91 3.04 -4.91
N THR A 115 -14.89 4.36 -5.17
CA THR A 115 -13.69 5.20 -4.98
C THR A 115 -13.31 5.31 -3.50
N ALA A 116 -14.27 5.56 -2.61
CA ALA A 116 -14.03 5.61 -1.17
C ALA A 116 -13.57 4.25 -0.62
N VAL A 117 -14.17 3.16 -1.10
CA VAL A 117 -13.76 1.80 -0.73
C VAL A 117 -12.33 1.52 -1.23
N ALA A 118 -11.99 1.92 -2.46
CA ALA A 118 -10.64 1.76 -3.01
C ALA A 118 -9.60 2.53 -2.19
N PHE A 119 -9.93 3.74 -1.74
CA PHE A 119 -9.07 4.50 -0.83
C PHE A 119 -8.85 3.75 0.48
N ALA A 120 -9.91 3.26 1.12
CA ALA A 120 -9.82 2.51 2.36
C ALA A 120 -9.01 1.21 2.20
N VAL A 121 -9.17 0.51 1.07
CA VAL A 121 -8.39 -0.68 0.72
C VAL A 121 -6.91 -0.34 0.57
N GLY A 122 -6.56 0.74 -0.11
CA GLY A 122 -5.17 1.19 -0.27
C GLY A 122 -4.50 1.51 1.07
N VAL A 123 -5.20 2.24 1.94
CA VAL A 123 -4.74 2.54 3.30
C VAL A 123 -4.62 1.27 4.14
N GLY A 124 -5.63 0.41 4.11
CA GLY A 124 -5.67 -0.85 4.85
C GLY A 124 -4.59 -1.84 4.42
N ALA A 125 -4.38 -2.01 3.12
CA ALA A 125 -3.33 -2.87 2.58
C ALA A 125 -1.93 -2.40 3.02
N THR A 126 -1.67 -1.09 2.99
CA THR A 126 -0.39 -0.52 3.42
C THR A 126 -0.15 -0.73 4.92
N SER A 127 -1.19 -0.56 5.75
CA SER A 127 -1.11 -0.79 7.20
C SER A 127 -0.93 -2.28 7.54
N ALA A 128 -1.65 -3.18 6.87
CA ALA A 128 -1.53 -4.63 7.04
C ALA A 128 -0.14 -5.14 6.60
N PHE A 129 0.39 -4.59 5.49
CA PHE A 129 1.74 -4.88 5.03
C PHE A 129 2.78 -4.52 6.09
N THR A 130 2.65 -3.36 6.71
CA THR A 130 3.57 -2.89 7.76
C THR A 130 3.47 -3.75 9.03
N ALA A 131 2.24 -4.12 9.42
CA ALA A 131 2.02 -4.98 10.59
C ALA A 131 2.63 -6.37 10.37
N SER A 132 2.44 -6.98 9.19
CA SER A 132 3.00 -8.29 8.87
C SER A 132 4.53 -8.29 8.80
N ALA A 133 5.12 -7.21 8.29
CA ALA A 133 6.58 -7.04 8.26
C ALA A 133 7.17 -6.94 9.68
N ARG A 134 6.50 -6.21 10.59
CA ARG A 134 6.91 -6.12 12.01
C ARG A 134 6.82 -7.47 12.73
N GLU A 135 5.75 -8.20 12.51
CA GLU A 135 5.55 -9.49 13.17
C GLU A 135 6.60 -10.53 12.77
N ARG A 136 7.02 -10.52 11.50
CA ARG A 136 8.12 -11.38 11.02
C ARG A 136 9.46 -11.05 11.68
N MET A 137 9.79 -9.75 11.83
CA MET A 137 11.01 -9.35 12.53
C MET A 137 11.01 -9.77 14.00
N ARG A 138 9.83 -9.90 14.62
CA ARG A 138 9.68 -10.40 15.99
C ARG A 138 9.78 -11.93 16.10
N ARG A 139 9.37 -12.68 15.06
CA ARG A 139 9.34 -14.16 15.08
C ARG A 139 10.64 -14.83 14.63
N VAL A 140 11.58 -14.10 14.05
CA VAL A 140 12.92 -14.65 13.74
C VAL A 140 13.70 -14.71 15.04
N ARG A 141 13.47 -15.80 15.78
CA ARG A 141 14.28 -16.26 16.92
C ARG A 141 15.50 -17.00 16.40
#